data_d95543f25f5c170ea397c4fc25c673d9
#
_entry.id   d95543f25f5c170ea397c4fc25c673d9
#
_cell.length_a   1.000
_cell.length_b   1.000
_cell.length_c   1.000
_cell.angle_alpha   90.00
_cell.angle_beta   90.00
_cell.angle_gamma   90.00
#
_symmetry.space_group_name_H-M   'P 1'
#
loop_
_entity.id
_entity.type
_entity.pdbx_description
1 polymer ?
#
loop_
_entity_poly.entity_id
_entity_poly.type
_entity_poly.pdbx_seq_one_letter_code
_entity_poly.pdbx_strand_id
1 'polypeptide(L)'
;MNKRPILYLQTDGRWKAEPYRAPGENSTIGGSGCGPTAAAMLIETLTGKAFTPVDACKWSIEHGYKALKQGTYYSYFKPQFEAFGIKCDMLNWTNTYGKPDHANHAKALAMLQEGYYLIALMNKGLWTSSGHFVVVWWADNKIHINDPASTRKVRTEGDPETFRSQVKYYWWVDARAYNQQKEAEEDVTHEDWMQHWYELRKSLQDNDSSAYSEEARKWAQEVGLITGNGTEIDGEPNCMWEDVLTREQFATVLYRFAKIIGKA
;
A
#
# COMPACT_ATOMS: atom_id res chain seq x y z
N MET A 1 0.56 0.25 15.57
CA MET A 1 1.54 -0.64 14.88
C MET A 1 1.80 -0.10 13.48
N ASN A 2 3.02 -0.13 12.94
CA ASN A 2 3.20 0.27 11.56
C ASN A 2 2.61 -0.79 10.62
N LYS A 3 1.97 -0.34 9.53
CA LYS A 3 1.65 -1.23 8.42
C LYS A 3 2.88 -1.44 7.55
N ARG A 4 2.95 -2.61 6.89
CA ARG A 4 4.09 -2.93 6.03
C ARG A 4 4.15 -1.95 4.85
N PRO A 5 5.26 -1.20 4.67
CA PRO A 5 5.41 -0.32 3.51
C PRO A 5 5.56 -1.12 2.21
N ILE A 6 5.20 -0.50 1.09
CA ILE A 6 5.53 -1.02 -0.24
C ILE A 6 7.03 -1.29 -0.33
N LEU A 7 7.42 -2.37 -0.99
CA LEU A 7 8.82 -2.71 -1.21
C LEU A 7 9.20 -2.45 -2.67
N TYR A 8 10.17 -1.58 -2.87
CA TYR A 8 10.87 -1.38 -4.14
C TYR A 8 12.32 -1.80 -4.05
N LEU A 9 12.80 -2.49 -5.09
CA LEU A 9 14.21 -2.78 -5.24
C LEU A 9 14.81 -1.81 -6.26
N GLN A 10 15.86 -1.07 -5.89
CA GLN A 10 16.61 -0.22 -6.84
C GLN A 10 17.20 -1.04 -8.00
N THR A 11 17.39 -2.35 -7.78
CA THR A 11 17.94 -3.30 -8.76
C THR A 11 16.88 -3.94 -9.65
N ASP A 12 15.61 -3.57 -9.53
CA ASP A 12 14.51 -4.10 -10.36
C ASP A 12 14.76 -3.81 -11.83
N GLY A 13 14.52 -4.82 -12.69
CA GLY A 13 14.72 -4.73 -14.15
C GLY A 13 14.00 -3.58 -14.82
N ARG A 14 12.90 -3.11 -14.24
CA ARG A 14 12.08 -2.00 -14.75
C ARG A 14 12.82 -0.66 -14.76
N TRP A 15 13.75 -0.42 -13.82
CA TRP A 15 14.41 0.88 -13.65
C TRP A 15 15.88 0.85 -13.25
N LYS A 16 16.48 -0.32 -12.97
CA LYS A 16 17.87 -0.38 -12.50
C LYS A 16 18.88 0.30 -13.44
N ALA A 17 18.59 0.34 -14.74
CA ALA A 17 19.45 0.95 -15.76
C ALA A 17 19.15 2.44 -16.01
N GLU A 18 18.04 2.96 -15.48
CA GLU A 18 17.67 4.36 -15.62
C GLU A 18 18.71 5.29 -14.98
N PRO A 19 18.99 6.45 -15.61
CA PRO A 19 19.99 7.38 -15.11
C PRO A 19 19.64 7.92 -13.72
N TYR A 20 20.59 7.82 -12.79
CA TYR A 20 20.61 8.58 -11.55
C TYR A 20 22.01 9.14 -11.34
N ARG A 21 22.29 10.29 -11.94
CA ARG A 21 23.65 10.83 -12.10
C ARG A 21 23.71 12.35 -11.99
N ALA A 22 24.76 12.86 -11.36
CA ALA A 22 25.15 14.25 -11.43
C ALA A 22 25.93 14.52 -12.75
N PRO A 23 26.06 15.77 -13.20
CA PRO A 23 26.89 16.10 -14.34
C PRO A 23 28.33 15.56 -14.17
N GLY A 24 28.86 14.92 -15.22
CA GLY A 24 30.24 14.38 -15.22
C GLY A 24 30.40 12.98 -14.63
N GLU A 25 29.31 12.27 -14.34
CA GLU A 25 29.35 10.85 -13.95
C GLU A 25 28.42 9.98 -14.80
N ASN A 26 28.64 8.68 -14.74
CA ASN A 26 27.74 7.69 -15.33
C ASN A 26 27.24 6.74 -14.23
N SER A 27 26.13 7.10 -13.57
CA SER A 27 25.50 6.31 -12.51
C SER A 27 24.02 6.06 -12.82
N THR A 28 23.47 5.01 -12.23
CA THR A 28 22.09 4.55 -12.47
C THR A 28 21.34 4.39 -11.15
N ILE A 29 20.02 4.21 -11.22
CA ILE A 29 19.18 3.90 -10.06
C ILE A 29 19.72 2.64 -9.36
N GLY A 30 20.01 1.57 -10.11
CA GLY A 30 20.59 0.34 -9.56
C GLY A 30 21.92 0.54 -8.83
N GLY A 31 22.72 1.52 -9.27
CA GLY A 31 24.03 1.79 -8.72
C GLY A 31 24.05 2.70 -7.49
N SER A 32 23.19 3.72 -7.43
CA SER A 32 23.25 4.74 -6.37
C SER A 32 21.89 5.28 -5.90
N GLY A 33 20.78 4.67 -6.34
CA GLY A 33 19.41 5.14 -6.08
C GLY A 33 18.77 4.71 -4.76
N CYS A 34 19.52 4.16 -3.81
CA CYS A 34 18.93 3.64 -2.55
C CYS A 34 18.13 4.68 -1.76
N GLY A 35 18.61 5.93 -1.68
CA GLY A 35 17.90 7.01 -0.99
C GLY A 35 16.54 7.33 -1.60
N PRO A 36 16.47 7.71 -2.90
CA PRO A 36 15.21 7.93 -3.58
C PRO A 36 14.29 6.70 -3.59
N THR A 37 14.84 5.48 -3.73
CA THR A 37 14.03 4.25 -3.65
C THR A 37 13.40 4.09 -2.26
N ALA A 38 14.14 4.38 -1.19
CA ALA A 38 13.58 4.36 0.17
C ALA A 38 12.48 5.43 0.35
N ALA A 39 12.67 6.63 -0.19
CA ALA A 39 11.64 7.68 -0.17
C ALA A 39 10.38 7.26 -0.97
N ALA A 40 10.55 6.70 -2.16
CA ALA A 40 9.45 6.23 -3.00
C ALA A 40 8.58 5.19 -2.28
N MET A 41 9.19 4.22 -1.60
CA MET A 41 8.45 3.22 -0.80
C MET A 41 7.49 3.88 0.20
N LEU A 42 7.97 4.88 0.94
CA LEU A 42 7.16 5.52 1.98
C LEU A 42 6.17 6.53 1.42
N ILE A 43 6.54 7.31 0.40
CA ILE A 43 5.63 8.28 -0.23
C ILE A 43 4.44 7.56 -0.84
N GLU A 44 4.65 6.52 -1.64
CA GLU A 44 3.55 5.76 -2.24
C GLU A 44 2.71 5.06 -1.15
N THR A 45 3.34 4.47 -0.14
CA THR A 45 2.62 3.86 0.99
C THR A 45 1.70 4.85 1.68
N LEU A 46 2.19 6.05 2.00
CA LEU A 46 1.45 7.03 2.80
C LEU A 46 0.42 7.82 1.99
N THR A 47 0.64 7.98 0.69
CA THR A 47 -0.27 8.76 -0.17
C THR A 47 -1.26 7.91 -0.96
N GLY A 48 -0.99 6.61 -1.12
CA GLY A 48 -1.72 5.73 -2.02
C GLY A 48 -1.57 6.08 -3.52
N LYS A 49 -0.71 7.05 -3.85
CA LYS A 49 -0.46 7.50 -5.24
C LYS A 49 0.81 6.86 -5.75
N ALA A 50 0.78 6.34 -6.97
CA ALA A 50 1.96 5.77 -7.61
C ALA A 50 3.13 6.78 -7.62
N PHE A 51 4.24 6.39 -7.02
CA PHE A 51 5.47 7.16 -6.94
C PHE A 51 6.67 6.22 -6.92
N THR A 52 7.22 5.98 -8.09
CA THR A 52 8.24 4.97 -8.31
C THR A 52 9.66 5.46 -7.97
N PRO A 53 10.65 4.55 -7.87
CA PRO A 53 12.06 4.93 -7.80
C PRO A 53 12.52 5.85 -8.93
N VAL A 54 11.92 5.76 -10.13
CA VAL A 54 12.22 6.66 -11.26
C VAL A 54 11.79 8.08 -10.93
N ASP A 55 10.55 8.26 -10.42
CA ASP A 55 9.99 9.57 -10.08
C ASP A 55 10.83 10.24 -8.98
N ALA A 56 11.16 9.48 -7.93
CA ALA A 56 11.97 9.95 -6.82
C ALA A 56 13.40 10.33 -7.22
N CYS A 57 14.03 9.54 -8.08
CA CYS A 57 15.36 9.83 -8.62
C CYS A 57 15.37 11.06 -9.54
N LYS A 58 14.36 11.19 -10.40
CA LYS A 58 14.16 12.35 -11.25
C LYS A 58 14.03 13.62 -10.43
N TRP A 59 13.12 13.61 -9.45
CA TRP A 59 12.94 14.74 -8.53
C TRP A 59 14.24 15.10 -7.80
N SER A 60 14.97 14.10 -7.31
CA SER A 60 16.25 14.28 -6.63
C SER A 60 17.30 14.97 -7.52
N ILE A 61 17.37 14.62 -8.81
CA ILE A 61 18.29 15.26 -9.78
C ILE A 61 17.85 16.70 -10.04
N GLU A 62 16.57 16.92 -10.33
CA GLU A 62 16.01 18.25 -10.66
C GLU A 62 16.20 19.26 -9.55
N HIS A 63 16.21 18.80 -8.29
CA HIS A 63 16.39 19.66 -7.11
C HIS A 63 17.84 19.65 -6.55
N GLY A 64 18.78 19.05 -7.29
CA GLY A 64 20.20 19.10 -6.92
C GLY A 64 20.64 18.19 -5.76
N TYR A 65 19.85 17.15 -5.44
CA TYR A 65 20.16 16.25 -4.33
C TYR A 65 20.99 15.02 -4.73
N LYS A 66 21.30 14.82 -5.99
CA LYS A 66 22.25 13.77 -6.41
C LYS A 66 23.70 14.22 -6.20
N ALA A 67 24.41 13.54 -5.31
CA ALA A 67 25.80 13.83 -5.00
C ALA A 67 26.74 13.21 -6.06
N LEU A 68 27.70 14.00 -6.57
CA LEU A 68 28.67 13.57 -7.58
C LEU A 68 29.49 12.37 -7.08
N LYS A 69 29.53 11.28 -7.87
CA LYS A 69 30.23 10.01 -7.55
C LYS A 69 29.82 9.35 -6.23
N GLN A 70 28.66 9.73 -5.73
CA GLN A 70 28.08 9.20 -4.48
C GLN A 70 26.59 8.90 -4.69
N GLY A 71 25.85 8.67 -3.62
CA GLY A 71 24.39 8.49 -3.67
C GLY A 71 23.65 9.82 -3.62
N THR A 72 22.82 9.97 -2.61
CA THR A 72 21.93 11.12 -2.40
C THR A 72 22.41 11.94 -1.22
N TYR A 73 22.37 13.28 -1.31
CA TYR A 73 22.66 14.16 -0.18
C TYR A 73 21.70 13.88 0.99
N TYR A 74 22.19 14.02 2.24
CA TYR A 74 21.39 13.79 3.44
C TYR A 74 20.25 14.77 3.61
N SER A 75 20.37 15.96 3.02
CA SER A 75 19.33 16.99 2.99
C SER A 75 18.14 16.68 2.07
N TYR A 76 18.19 15.59 1.31
CA TYR A 76 17.16 15.21 0.33
C TYR A 76 15.81 14.84 0.95
N PHE A 77 15.81 14.06 2.04
CA PHE A 77 14.58 13.41 2.52
C PHE A 77 13.51 14.43 2.94
N LYS A 78 13.87 15.40 3.77
CA LYS A 78 12.92 16.38 4.28
C LYS A 78 12.14 17.07 3.16
N PRO A 79 12.77 17.79 2.20
CA PRO A 79 12.02 18.49 1.16
C PRO A 79 11.28 17.56 0.20
N GLN A 80 11.80 16.32 -0.03
CA GLN A 80 11.07 15.35 -0.86
C GLN A 80 9.76 14.93 -0.21
N PHE A 81 9.74 14.63 1.09
CA PHE A 81 8.52 14.28 1.81
C PHE A 81 7.59 15.48 1.98
N GLU A 82 8.12 16.66 2.25
CA GLU A 82 7.34 17.90 2.37
C GLU A 82 6.59 18.24 1.07
N ALA A 83 7.15 17.91 -0.10
CA ALA A 83 6.48 18.06 -1.40
C ALA A 83 5.19 17.23 -1.52
N PHE A 84 5.02 16.22 -0.67
CA PHE A 84 3.81 15.39 -0.56
C PHE A 84 3.00 15.68 0.71
N GLY A 85 3.32 16.73 1.45
CA GLY A 85 2.65 17.07 2.72
C GLY A 85 2.99 16.15 3.89
N ILE A 86 4.02 15.31 3.75
CA ILE A 86 4.46 14.35 4.77
C ILE A 86 5.55 15.00 5.61
N LYS A 87 5.38 14.98 6.94
CA LYS A 87 6.42 15.49 7.85
C LYS A 87 7.58 14.51 7.95
N CYS A 88 8.77 15.01 7.73
CA CYS A 88 10.02 14.25 7.82
C CYS A 88 11.14 15.16 8.32
N ASP A 89 11.99 14.66 9.18
CA ASP A 89 13.25 15.35 9.55
C ASP A 89 14.30 14.35 10.02
N MET A 90 15.54 14.81 10.08
CA MET A 90 16.66 14.04 10.60
C MET A 90 16.60 13.99 12.13
N LEU A 91 16.79 12.80 12.71
CA LEU A 91 17.05 12.69 14.14
C LEU A 91 18.37 13.37 14.46
N ASN A 92 18.31 14.28 15.44
CA ASN A 92 19.51 14.97 15.88
C ASN A 92 20.49 13.95 16.48
N TRP A 93 21.62 13.75 15.84
CA TRP A 93 22.57 12.69 16.14
C TRP A 93 24.01 13.22 16.19
N THR A 94 24.62 13.06 17.32
CA THR A 94 26.08 13.18 17.46
C THR A 94 26.69 11.86 17.02
N ASN A 95 27.50 11.83 15.99
CA ASN A 95 28.11 10.65 15.39
C ASN A 95 28.55 9.58 16.41
N THR A 96 27.80 8.48 16.49
CA THR A 96 28.00 7.39 17.47
C THR A 96 28.01 6.03 16.83
N TYR A 97 28.44 5.98 15.59
CA TYR A 97 28.62 4.75 14.87
C TYR A 97 29.37 3.69 15.71
N GLY A 98 28.88 2.47 15.69
CA GLY A 98 29.44 1.36 16.44
C GLY A 98 29.11 1.35 17.96
N LYS A 99 28.21 2.21 18.42
CA LYS A 99 27.74 2.24 19.82
C LYS A 99 26.27 1.85 19.91
N PRO A 100 25.93 0.62 20.30
CA PRO A 100 24.55 0.11 20.27
C PRO A 100 23.62 0.80 21.28
N ASP A 101 24.13 1.29 22.40
CA ASP A 101 23.33 1.85 23.51
C ASP A 101 23.25 3.38 23.49
N HIS A 102 23.21 3.97 22.32
CA HIS A 102 23.14 5.41 22.20
C HIS A 102 21.70 5.94 22.35
N ALA A 103 21.55 7.12 22.97
CA ALA A 103 20.24 7.74 23.20
C ALA A 103 19.40 7.90 21.92
N ASN A 104 20.03 8.11 20.77
CA ASN A 104 19.33 8.22 19.49
C ASN A 104 18.74 6.89 19.00
N HIS A 105 19.33 5.75 19.35
CA HIS A 105 18.73 4.45 19.06
C HIS A 105 17.47 4.23 19.89
N ALA A 106 17.49 4.60 21.16
CA ALA A 106 16.31 4.54 22.02
C ALA A 106 15.20 5.47 21.51
N LYS A 107 15.54 6.69 21.11
CA LYS A 107 14.58 7.64 20.52
C LYS A 107 14.02 7.10 19.18
N ALA A 108 14.86 6.54 18.32
CA ALA A 108 14.45 5.94 17.06
C ALA A 108 13.46 4.78 17.28
N LEU A 109 13.76 3.91 18.27
CA LEU A 109 12.86 2.81 18.62
C LEU A 109 11.52 3.32 19.19
N ALA A 110 11.54 4.31 20.08
CA ALA A 110 10.32 4.91 20.60
C ALA A 110 9.45 5.49 19.48
N MET A 111 10.03 6.22 18.55
CA MET A 111 9.29 6.76 17.39
C MET A 111 8.69 5.66 16.50
N LEU A 112 9.41 4.56 16.25
CA LEU A 112 8.86 3.41 15.55
C LEU A 112 7.63 2.83 16.27
N GLN A 113 7.71 2.70 17.59
CA GLN A 113 6.59 2.20 18.42
C GLN A 113 5.41 3.19 18.47
N GLU A 114 5.67 4.49 18.33
CA GLU A 114 4.65 5.54 18.21
C GLU A 114 4.00 5.64 16.82
N GLY A 115 4.44 4.84 15.85
CA GLY A 115 3.83 4.79 14.52
C GLY A 115 4.53 5.62 13.44
N TYR A 116 5.77 6.06 13.68
CA TYR A 116 6.61 6.63 12.62
C TYR A 116 7.27 5.52 11.80
N TYR A 117 7.58 5.81 10.55
CA TYR A 117 8.60 5.06 9.82
C TYR A 117 9.96 5.75 9.97
N LEU A 118 11.03 4.98 9.80
CA LEU A 118 12.37 5.56 9.74
C LEU A 118 13.06 5.21 8.42
N ILE A 119 13.92 6.12 7.96
CA ILE A 119 14.96 5.82 7.00
C ILE A 119 16.28 5.78 7.76
N ALA A 120 17.02 4.69 7.64
CA ALA A 120 18.33 4.54 8.27
C ALA A 120 19.43 4.57 7.21
N LEU A 121 20.46 5.38 7.45
CA LEU A 121 21.73 5.30 6.71
C LEU A 121 22.61 4.25 7.36
N MET A 122 22.86 3.16 6.66
CA MET A 122 23.79 2.12 7.09
C MET A 122 25.22 2.49 6.69
N ASN A 123 26.17 2.22 7.57
CA ASN A 123 27.59 2.29 7.30
C ASN A 123 28.12 0.92 6.87
N LYS A 124 29.42 0.82 6.59
CA LYS A 124 30.09 -0.42 6.18
C LYS A 124 29.74 -1.57 7.12
N GLY A 125 29.24 -2.66 6.55
CA GLY A 125 28.82 -3.87 7.27
C GLY A 125 27.93 -4.78 6.43
N LEU A 126 26.91 -5.35 7.06
CA LEU A 126 26.02 -6.33 6.45
C LEU A 126 25.24 -5.76 5.23
N TRP A 127 24.82 -4.48 5.31
CA TRP A 127 23.98 -3.85 4.29
C TRP A 127 24.76 -3.23 3.14
N THR A 128 26.01 -2.84 3.36
CA THR A 128 26.79 -2.12 2.37
C THR A 128 28.31 -2.16 2.66
N SER A 129 29.11 -1.95 1.64
CA SER A 129 30.55 -1.72 1.80
C SER A 129 30.91 -0.23 2.01
N SER A 130 29.95 0.70 1.83
CA SER A 130 30.19 2.15 1.91
C SER A 130 29.09 2.87 2.70
N GLY A 131 27.97 3.15 2.08
CA GLY A 131 26.77 3.76 2.65
C GLY A 131 25.52 3.27 1.93
N HIS A 132 24.40 3.08 2.66
CA HIS A 132 23.16 2.54 2.08
C HIS A 132 21.96 2.98 2.91
N PHE A 133 20.91 3.40 2.23
CA PHE A 133 19.66 3.76 2.88
C PHE A 133 18.70 2.57 2.88
N VAL A 134 18.07 2.34 4.02
CA VAL A 134 17.01 1.33 4.19
C VAL A 134 15.82 1.95 4.91
N VAL A 135 14.62 1.42 4.66
CA VAL A 135 13.40 1.78 5.40
C VAL A 135 13.26 0.85 6.59
N VAL A 136 12.93 1.38 7.75
CA VAL A 136 12.71 0.64 9.01
C VAL A 136 11.29 0.89 9.48
N TRP A 137 10.60 -0.16 9.90
CA TRP A 137 9.25 -0.11 10.40
C TRP A 137 9.04 -1.11 11.55
N TRP A 138 7.95 -0.94 12.34
CA TRP A 138 7.71 -1.69 13.56
C TRP A 138 6.42 -2.51 13.45
N ALA A 139 6.54 -3.82 13.60
CA ALA A 139 5.42 -4.74 13.77
C ALA A 139 5.87 -5.96 14.60
N ASP A 140 4.93 -6.72 15.14
CA ASP A 140 5.18 -7.97 15.88
C ASP A 140 6.25 -7.82 16.97
N ASN A 141 6.27 -6.66 17.66
CA ASN A 141 7.25 -6.29 18.68
C ASN A 141 8.73 -6.33 18.21
N LYS A 142 8.98 -6.14 16.93
CA LYS A 142 10.32 -6.10 16.35
C LYS A 142 10.44 -5.09 15.22
N ILE A 143 11.67 -4.74 14.89
CA ILE A 143 11.99 -3.96 13.70
C ILE A 143 11.96 -4.86 12.46
N HIS A 144 11.42 -4.31 11.39
CA HIS A 144 11.49 -4.86 10.05
C HIS A 144 12.20 -3.88 9.13
N ILE A 145 12.85 -4.37 8.09
CA ILE A 145 13.66 -3.56 7.18
C ILE A 145 13.23 -3.84 5.74
N ASN A 146 12.85 -2.79 5.01
CA ASN A 146 12.76 -2.82 3.56
C ASN A 146 14.08 -2.31 2.98
N ASP A 147 14.87 -3.21 2.43
CA ASP A 147 16.17 -2.90 1.85
C ASP A 147 16.04 -2.71 0.33
N PRO A 148 16.32 -1.51 -0.22
CA PRO A 148 16.29 -1.26 -1.67
C PRO A 148 17.19 -2.17 -2.51
N ALA A 149 18.18 -2.81 -1.91
CA ALA A 149 19.14 -3.65 -2.63
C ALA A 149 18.95 -5.15 -2.40
N SER A 150 18.06 -5.59 -1.48
CA SER A 150 18.00 -7.01 -1.12
C SER A 150 16.70 -7.42 -0.43
N THR A 151 16.23 -8.62 -0.76
CA THR A 151 15.13 -9.31 -0.06
C THR A 151 15.63 -10.42 0.88
N ARG A 152 16.95 -10.55 1.09
CA ARG A 152 17.51 -11.61 1.93
C ARG A 152 17.11 -11.39 3.40
N LYS A 153 16.57 -12.43 4.05
CA LYS A 153 16.09 -12.38 5.45
C LYS A 153 17.11 -11.80 6.42
N VAL A 154 18.39 -12.15 6.29
CA VAL A 154 19.46 -11.63 7.14
C VAL A 154 19.56 -10.08 7.10
N ARG A 155 19.07 -9.44 6.02
CA ARG A 155 19.08 -7.98 5.86
C ARG A 155 17.71 -7.34 6.15
N THR A 156 16.64 -8.11 6.08
CA THR A 156 15.25 -7.61 6.27
C THR A 156 14.69 -7.93 7.66
N GLU A 157 15.23 -8.94 8.33
CA GLU A 157 14.87 -9.37 9.68
C GLU A 157 16.13 -9.55 10.56
N GLY A 158 17.13 -8.70 10.35
CA GLY A 158 18.44 -8.85 10.97
C GLY A 158 18.43 -8.66 12.48
N ASP A 159 19.50 -9.18 13.10
CA ASP A 159 19.73 -8.99 14.52
C ASP A 159 19.76 -7.49 14.92
N PRO A 160 18.98 -7.08 15.95
CA PRO A 160 18.87 -5.67 16.35
C PRO A 160 20.21 -5.05 16.78
N GLU A 161 21.11 -5.80 17.38
CA GLU A 161 22.42 -5.28 17.79
C GLU A 161 23.31 -5.03 16.58
N THR A 162 23.36 -5.98 15.64
CA THR A 162 24.08 -5.81 14.37
C THR A 162 23.54 -4.61 13.62
N PHE A 163 22.20 -4.46 13.54
CA PHE A 163 21.59 -3.29 12.90
C PHE A 163 22.04 -2.00 13.56
N ARG A 164 21.84 -1.85 14.87
CA ARG A 164 22.21 -0.63 15.62
C ARG A 164 23.70 -0.28 15.48
N SER A 165 24.57 -1.28 15.55
CA SER A 165 26.02 -1.07 15.43
C SER A 165 26.46 -0.51 14.08
N GLN A 166 25.64 -0.68 13.04
CA GLN A 166 25.94 -0.28 11.66
C GLN A 166 25.13 0.96 11.20
N VAL A 167 24.15 1.43 11.95
CA VAL A 167 23.41 2.66 11.60
C VAL A 167 24.28 3.87 11.87
N LYS A 168 24.31 4.80 10.91
CA LYS A 168 25.00 6.09 11.02
C LYS A 168 24.04 7.22 11.37
N TYR A 169 22.89 7.30 10.69
CA TYR A 169 21.88 8.34 10.87
C TYR A 169 20.49 7.79 10.65
N TYR A 170 19.48 8.46 11.26
CA TYR A 170 18.06 8.22 11.01
C TYR A 170 17.36 9.49 10.53
N TRP A 171 16.35 9.30 9.70
CA TRP A 171 15.28 10.26 9.38
C TRP A 171 13.97 9.64 9.83
N TRP A 172 13.16 10.40 10.55
CA TRP A 172 11.81 9.99 10.88
C TRP A 172 10.82 10.49 9.82
N VAL A 173 9.79 9.72 9.54
CA VAL A 173 8.70 10.02 8.63
C VAL A 173 7.39 9.78 9.38
N ASP A 174 6.56 10.82 9.50
CA ASP A 174 5.32 10.75 10.28
C ASP A 174 4.25 9.96 9.50
N ALA A 175 3.94 8.78 10.01
CA ALA A 175 2.94 7.87 9.46
C ALA A 175 1.78 7.60 10.41
N ARG A 176 1.68 8.32 11.51
CA ARG A 176 0.71 8.02 12.58
C ARG A 176 -0.73 8.10 12.10
N ALA A 177 -1.08 9.12 11.34
CA ALA A 177 -2.43 9.26 10.78
C ALA A 177 -2.77 8.12 9.80
N TYR A 178 -1.81 7.74 8.94
CA TYR A 178 -1.97 6.61 8.02
C TYR A 178 -2.18 5.29 8.77
N ASN A 179 -1.38 5.01 9.79
CA ASN A 179 -1.49 3.78 10.55
C ASN A 179 -2.83 3.69 11.29
N GLN A 180 -3.33 4.80 11.87
CA GLN A 180 -4.64 4.87 12.52
C GLN A 180 -5.79 4.62 11.53
N GLN A 181 -5.74 5.23 10.35
CA GLN A 181 -6.74 4.99 9.31
C GLN A 181 -6.76 3.52 8.88
N LYS A 182 -5.60 2.91 8.67
CA LYS A 182 -5.51 1.49 8.29
C LYS A 182 -5.96 0.54 9.38
N GLU A 183 -5.71 0.85 10.64
CA GLU A 183 -6.27 0.10 11.76
C GLU A 183 -7.80 0.16 11.76
N ALA A 184 -8.39 1.34 11.57
CA ALA A 184 -9.83 1.49 11.48
C ALA A 184 -10.46 0.75 10.28
N GLU A 185 -9.76 0.70 9.13
CA GLU A 185 -10.20 -0.06 7.94
C GLU A 185 -10.14 -1.59 8.17
N GLU A 186 -9.19 -2.08 8.97
CA GLU A 186 -9.04 -3.51 9.30
C GLU A 186 -10.00 -3.99 10.41
N ASP A 187 -10.50 -3.05 11.22
CA ASP A 187 -11.46 -3.35 12.30
C ASP A 187 -12.90 -3.58 11.80
N VAL A 188 -13.16 -3.50 10.50
CA VAL A 188 -14.46 -3.90 9.91
C VAL A 188 -14.63 -5.40 10.12
N THR A 189 -15.54 -5.75 11.02
CA THR A 189 -15.81 -7.15 11.35
C THR A 189 -16.56 -7.87 10.24
N HIS A 190 -16.57 -9.21 10.26
CA HIS A 190 -17.42 -9.99 9.37
C HIS A 190 -18.91 -9.64 9.56
N GLU A 191 -19.32 -9.34 10.80
CA GLU A 191 -20.67 -8.92 11.13
C GLU A 191 -21.01 -7.56 10.47
N ASP A 192 -20.10 -6.57 10.54
CA ASP A 192 -20.30 -5.27 9.88
C ASP A 192 -20.42 -5.43 8.36
N TRP A 193 -19.56 -6.27 7.77
CA TRP A 193 -19.62 -6.56 6.34
C TRP A 193 -20.96 -7.23 5.97
N MET A 194 -21.39 -8.23 6.74
CA MET A 194 -22.68 -8.90 6.54
C MET A 194 -23.85 -7.93 6.70
N GLN A 195 -23.81 -7.04 7.69
CA GLN A 195 -24.85 -6.04 7.89
C GLN A 195 -24.97 -5.11 6.67
N HIS A 196 -23.86 -4.54 6.20
CA HIS A 196 -23.84 -3.71 4.99
C HIS A 196 -24.32 -4.46 3.74
N TRP A 197 -23.95 -5.75 3.63
CA TRP A 197 -24.44 -6.60 2.55
C TRP A 197 -25.96 -6.82 2.60
N TYR A 198 -26.51 -7.04 3.80
CA TYR A 198 -27.97 -7.15 3.98
C TYR A 198 -28.69 -5.85 3.66
N GLU A 199 -28.17 -4.73 4.10
CA GLU A 199 -28.74 -3.40 3.81
C GLU A 199 -28.74 -3.10 2.31
N LEU A 200 -27.62 -3.36 1.63
CA LEU A 200 -27.51 -3.24 0.18
C LEU A 200 -28.55 -4.15 -0.53
N ARG A 201 -28.59 -5.43 -0.17
CA ARG A 201 -29.58 -6.33 -0.78
C ARG A 201 -31.01 -5.89 -0.55
N LYS A 202 -31.31 -5.38 0.66
CA LYS A 202 -32.65 -4.87 0.97
C LYS A 202 -33.02 -3.67 0.10
N SER A 203 -32.07 -2.80 -0.25
CA SER A 203 -32.31 -1.67 -1.15
C SER A 203 -32.51 -2.09 -2.62
N LEU A 204 -32.13 -3.32 -3.00
CA LEU A 204 -32.32 -3.87 -4.35
C LEU A 204 -33.57 -4.77 -4.47
N GLN A 205 -34.32 -4.96 -3.35
CA GLN A 205 -35.49 -5.83 -3.30
C GLN A 205 -36.80 -5.07 -3.57
N ASP A 206 -36.79 -4.19 -4.52
CA ASP A 206 -37.94 -3.47 -5.08
C ASP A 206 -38.12 -3.79 -6.57
N ASN A 207 -38.96 -3.03 -7.27
CA ASN A 207 -39.19 -3.20 -8.68
C ASN A 207 -38.37 -2.21 -9.55
N ASP A 208 -37.42 -1.53 -8.96
CA ASP A 208 -36.53 -0.65 -9.73
C ASP A 208 -35.77 -1.45 -10.79
N SER A 209 -35.57 -0.83 -11.94
CA SER A 209 -35.02 -1.55 -13.09
C SER A 209 -34.63 -0.62 -14.23
N SER A 210 -33.62 -1.01 -14.98
CA SER A 210 -33.13 -0.25 -16.12
C SER A 210 -34.06 -0.36 -17.35
N ALA A 211 -34.23 0.75 -18.07
CA ALA A 211 -35.13 0.83 -19.23
C ALA A 211 -34.77 -0.18 -20.35
N TYR A 212 -33.49 -0.52 -20.52
CA TYR A 212 -33.04 -1.43 -21.56
C TYR A 212 -33.64 -2.84 -21.47
N SER A 213 -34.09 -3.26 -20.29
CA SER A 213 -34.64 -4.61 -20.03
C SER A 213 -36.16 -4.67 -19.98
N GLU A 214 -36.86 -3.57 -20.25
CA GLU A 214 -38.32 -3.46 -20.08
C GLU A 214 -39.07 -4.53 -20.87
N GLU A 215 -38.78 -4.72 -22.16
CA GLU A 215 -39.43 -5.70 -23.02
C GLU A 215 -39.19 -7.13 -22.51
N ALA A 216 -37.95 -7.45 -22.12
CA ALA A 216 -37.59 -8.77 -21.59
C ALA A 216 -38.27 -9.07 -20.25
N ARG A 217 -38.41 -8.07 -19.36
CA ARG A 217 -39.10 -8.23 -18.08
C ARG A 217 -40.59 -8.48 -18.27
N LYS A 218 -41.28 -7.69 -19.13
CA LYS A 218 -42.69 -7.89 -19.47
C LYS A 218 -42.93 -9.30 -20.01
N TRP A 219 -42.12 -9.71 -20.98
CA TRP A 219 -42.21 -11.05 -21.53
C TRP A 219 -41.98 -12.13 -20.43
N ALA A 220 -41.00 -11.99 -19.58
CA ALA A 220 -40.68 -12.97 -18.51
C ALA A 220 -41.83 -13.13 -17.49
N GLN A 221 -42.54 -12.03 -17.18
CA GLN A 221 -43.74 -12.07 -16.35
C GLN A 221 -44.94 -12.68 -17.07
N GLU A 222 -45.21 -12.27 -18.29
CA GLU A 222 -46.35 -12.78 -19.12
C GLU A 222 -46.28 -14.29 -19.33
N VAL A 223 -45.10 -14.85 -19.56
CA VAL A 223 -44.93 -16.30 -19.74
C VAL A 223 -44.74 -17.05 -18.41
N GLY A 224 -44.76 -16.36 -17.26
CA GLY A 224 -44.62 -16.98 -15.95
C GLY A 224 -43.19 -17.49 -15.63
N LEU A 225 -42.20 -16.99 -16.34
CA LEU A 225 -40.79 -17.32 -16.08
C LEU A 225 -40.30 -16.70 -14.76
N ILE A 226 -40.63 -15.44 -14.53
CA ILE A 226 -40.41 -14.72 -13.30
C ILE A 226 -41.73 -14.26 -12.69
N THR A 227 -42.00 -14.63 -11.44
CA THR A 227 -43.30 -14.45 -10.78
C THR A 227 -43.23 -13.61 -9.52
N GLY A 228 -42.07 -13.00 -9.24
CA GLY A 228 -41.81 -12.25 -8.01
C GLY A 228 -41.55 -13.14 -6.77
N ASN A 229 -41.43 -12.50 -5.63
CA ASN A 229 -41.11 -13.11 -4.34
C ASN A 229 -42.36 -13.42 -3.47
N GLY A 230 -43.55 -13.22 -3.99
CA GLY A 230 -44.83 -13.39 -3.28
C GLY A 230 -45.30 -12.13 -2.54
N THR A 231 -44.63 -11.03 -2.68
CA THR A 231 -45.09 -9.70 -2.22
C THR A 231 -45.41 -8.80 -3.40
N GLU A 232 -46.10 -7.69 -3.17
CA GLU A 232 -46.47 -6.71 -4.19
C GLU A 232 -45.92 -5.32 -3.82
N ILE A 233 -45.55 -4.54 -4.86
CA ILE A 233 -45.23 -3.14 -4.78
C ILE A 233 -46.12 -2.39 -5.79
N ASP A 234 -46.87 -1.40 -5.31
CA ASP A 234 -47.82 -0.62 -6.09
C ASP A 234 -48.83 -1.46 -6.87
N GLY A 235 -49.21 -2.66 -6.34
CA GLY A 235 -50.16 -3.58 -6.94
C GLY A 235 -49.58 -4.54 -7.98
N GLU A 236 -48.27 -4.49 -8.19
CA GLU A 236 -47.55 -5.39 -9.11
C GLU A 236 -46.68 -6.39 -8.31
N PRO A 237 -46.47 -7.62 -8.80
CA PRO A 237 -45.58 -8.59 -8.18
C PRO A 237 -44.18 -8.01 -7.99
N ASN A 238 -43.62 -8.11 -6.77
CA ASN A 238 -42.26 -7.69 -6.51
C ASN A 238 -41.25 -8.68 -7.09
N CYS A 239 -40.68 -8.35 -8.22
CA CYS A 239 -39.75 -9.20 -8.99
C CYS A 239 -38.27 -8.98 -8.59
N MET A 240 -37.96 -7.95 -7.82
CA MET A 240 -36.60 -7.65 -7.33
C MET A 240 -35.57 -7.66 -8.46
N TRP A 241 -35.80 -6.85 -9.52
CA TRP A 241 -35.05 -6.91 -10.79
C TRP A 241 -33.56 -6.63 -10.64
N GLU A 242 -33.14 -5.90 -9.63
CA GLU A 242 -31.75 -5.53 -9.39
C GLU A 242 -31.07 -6.41 -8.31
N ASP A 243 -31.82 -7.31 -7.62
CA ASP A 243 -31.20 -8.19 -6.61
C ASP A 243 -30.36 -9.30 -7.25
N VAL A 244 -29.40 -9.79 -6.47
CA VAL A 244 -28.53 -10.90 -6.90
C VAL A 244 -29.28 -12.22 -6.98
N LEU A 245 -29.14 -12.92 -8.07
CA LEU A 245 -29.77 -14.21 -8.30
C LEU A 245 -28.99 -15.34 -7.62
N THR A 246 -29.66 -16.10 -6.73
CA THR A 246 -29.06 -17.30 -6.16
C THR A 246 -29.02 -18.45 -7.17
N ARG A 247 -28.16 -19.46 -6.93
CA ARG A 247 -28.09 -20.66 -7.78
C ARG A 247 -29.43 -21.43 -7.80
N GLU A 248 -30.14 -21.44 -6.70
CA GLU A 248 -31.46 -22.07 -6.58
C GLU A 248 -32.51 -21.32 -7.41
N GLN A 249 -32.56 -20.01 -7.31
CA GLN A 249 -33.43 -19.15 -8.13
C GLN A 249 -33.13 -19.32 -9.62
N PHE A 250 -31.86 -19.33 -10.00
CA PHE A 250 -31.43 -19.54 -11.36
C PHE A 250 -31.86 -20.92 -11.88
N ALA A 251 -31.68 -22.00 -11.10
CA ALA A 251 -32.12 -23.33 -11.46
C ALA A 251 -33.65 -23.38 -11.63
N THR A 252 -34.39 -22.69 -10.78
CA THR A 252 -35.87 -22.60 -10.88
C THR A 252 -36.31 -21.87 -12.15
N VAL A 253 -35.67 -20.78 -12.51
CA VAL A 253 -35.93 -20.03 -13.74
C VAL A 253 -35.63 -20.90 -14.97
N LEU A 254 -34.50 -21.60 -14.99
CA LEU A 254 -34.15 -22.52 -16.08
C LEU A 254 -35.17 -23.67 -16.23
N TYR A 255 -35.62 -24.24 -15.12
CA TYR A 255 -36.61 -25.29 -15.14
C TYR A 255 -37.96 -24.81 -15.69
N ARG A 256 -38.44 -23.62 -15.29
CA ARG A 256 -39.64 -23.00 -15.86
C ARG A 256 -39.48 -22.74 -17.35
N PHE A 257 -38.34 -22.24 -17.79
CA PHE A 257 -38.04 -22.01 -19.19
C PHE A 257 -38.07 -23.33 -19.99
N ALA A 258 -37.45 -24.39 -19.47
CA ALA A 258 -37.48 -25.71 -20.09
C ALA A 258 -38.91 -26.23 -20.29
N LYS A 259 -39.80 -26.01 -19.32
CA LYS A 259 -41.23 -26.33 -19.44
C LYS A 259 -41.94 -25.53 -20.55
N ILE A 260 -41.68 -24.23 -20.64
CA ILE A 260 -42.26 -23.33 -21.65
C ILE A 260 -41.91 -23.84 -23.07
N ILE A 261 -40.68 -24.29 -23.28
CA ILE A 261 -40.20 -24.79 -24.58
C ILE A 261 -40.42 -26.31 -24.77
N GLY A 262 -41.14 -26.98 -23.87
CA GLY A 262 -41.45 -28.40 -23.99
C GLY A 262 -40.25 -29.34 -23.83
N LYS A 263 -39.26 -28.96 -23.03
CA LYS A 263 -38.01 -29.70 -22.80
C LYS A 263 -37.84 -30.21 -21.35
N ALA A 264 -38.82 -30.00 -20.47
CA ALA A 264 -38.87 -30.50 -19.09
C ALA A 264 -40.24 -31.14 -18.76
#